data_9106bdb879431056d4a83594a41d1961
#
_entry.id   9106bdb879431056d4a83594a41d1961
#
_cell.length_a   1.000
_cell.length_b   1.000
_cell.length_c   1.000
_cell.angle_alpha   90.00
_cell.angle_beta   90.00
_cell.angle_gamma   90.00
#
_symmetry.space_group_name_H-M   'P 1'
#
loop_
_entity.id
_entity.type
_entity.pdbx_description
1 polymer ?
#
loop_
_entity_poly.entity_id
_entity_poly.type
_entity_poly.pdbx_seq_one_letter_code
_entity_poly.pdbx_strand_id
1 'polypeptide(L)'
;TPGALLEKHLNVSKASDARSPQGDNIYYKNQIKTYSQYLYWGSHDTNNIYDRDSNASGGFGLSGVNREFDLIKSDQSLNNLDDPTGLNPLAVPLVGTKGRATLRFALQGGVDGYTISRPNILGAYSLFNDAETVQIDYIIMGPSMNSLNDTIAKAQHIIGIADARKDCIAFISPYRADVVGQPNTSTIVSRSVEYFDQLGSSSYTVFDNNYKYIYDKYNDVYRYIPCNGDMAGLVLSTTLNQEPWFSPAGFNRGNLRNA
;
A
#
# COMPACT_ATOMS: atom_id res chain seq x y z
N THR A 1 3.19 -29.09 -10.08
CA THR A 1 1.73 -29.05 -10.38
C THR A 1 1.41 -27.69 -10.95
N PRO A 2 0.71 -27.57 -12.09
CA PRO A 2 0.20 -26.29 -12.53
C PRO A 2 -0.63 -25.72 -11.37
N GLY A 3 -0.41 -24.45 -11.00
CA GLY A 3 -1.12 -23.82 -9.92
C GLY A 3 -2.64 -23.82 -10.12
N ALA A 4 -3.39 -23.76 -9.04
CA ALA A 4 -4.84 -23.63 -9.11
C ALA A 4 -5.20 -22.30 -9.80
N LEU A 5 -6.30 -22.31 -10.57
CA LEU A 5 -6.87 -21.07 -11.11
C LEU A 5 -7.39 -20.24 -9.94
N LEU A 6 -6.79 -19.08 -9.69
CA LEU A 6 -7.17 -18.21 -8.60
C LEU A 6 -8.33 -17.29 -8.98
N GLU A 7 -8.26 -16.67 -10.15
CA GLU A 7 -9.32 -15.79 -10.65
C GLU A 7 -9.38 -15.82 -12.18
N LYS A 8 -10.51 -15.38 -12.73
CA LYS A 8 -10.76 -15.34 -14.16
C LYS A 8 -11.57 -14.12 -14.53
N HIS A 9 -11.03 -13.28 -15.39
CA HIS A 9 -11.72 -12.11 -15.93
C HIS A 9 -12.17 -12.41 -17.36
N LEU A 10 -13.48 -12.46 -17.58
CA LEU A 10 -14.09 -12.78 -18.87
C LEU A 10 -14.55 -11.51 -19.57
N ASN A 11 -14.55 -11.57 -20.91
CA ASN A 11 -15.11 -10.52 -21.77
C ASN A 11 -14.53 -9.12 -21.54
N VAL A 12 -13.27 -9.05 -21.15
CA VAL A 12 -12.58 -7.76 -20.97
C VAL A 12 -12.20 -7.16 -22.33
N SER A 13 -12.22 -5.83 -22.40
CA SER A 13 -11.87 -5.06 -23.60
C SER A 13 -10.61 -4.26 -23.42
N LYS A 14 -9.88 -4.01 -24.52
CA LYS A 14 -8.76 -3.04 -24.58
C LYS A 14 -9.25 -1.60 -24.72
N ALA A 15 -10.47 -1.35 -25.16
CA ALA A 15 -11.00 -0.02 -25.33
C ALA A 15 -11.45 0.55 -23.99
N SER A 16 -10.99 1.76 -23.67
CA SER A 16 -11.25 2.39 -22.36
C SER A 16 -12.73 2.76 -22.14
N ASP A 17 -13.48 2.95 -23.19
CA ASP A 17 -14.89 3.31 -23.22
C ASP A 17 -15.82 2.10 -23.42
N ALA A 18 -15.28 0.89 -23.53
CA ALA A 18 -16.07 -0.31 -23.78
C ALA A 18 -17.06 -0.62 -22.65
N ARG A 19 -18.29 -0.95 -23.04
CA ARG A 19 -19.37 -1.33 -22.15
C ARG A 19 -19.90 -2.71 -22.49
N SER A 20 -20.36 -3.42 -21.48
CA SER A 20 -21.16 -4.63 -21.66
C SER A 20 -22.55 -4.28 -22.21
N PRO A 21 -23.33 -5.27 -22.70
CA PRO A 21 -24.73 -5.03 -23.06
C PRO A 21 -25.59 -4.51 -21.90
N GLN A 22 -25.16 -4.74 -20.66
CA GLN A 22 -25.83 -4.26 -19.45
C GLN A 22 -25.35 -2.85 -19.03
N GLY A 23 -24.35 -2.29 -19.73
CA GLY A 23 -23.83 -0.95 -19.47
C GLY A 23 -22.58 -0.91 -18.58
N ASP A 24 -22.13 -2.06 -18.06
CA ASP A 24 -20.94 -2.14 -17.19
C ASP A 24 -19.68 -1.84 -17.96
N ASN A 25 -18.72 -1.19 -17.29
CA ASN A 25 -17.40 -0.95 -17.87
C ASN A 25 -16.62 -2.26 -17.95
N ILE A 26 -16.23 -2.66 -19.15
CA ILE A 26 -15.47 -3.89 -19.42
C ILE A 26 -14.01 -3.64 -19.82
N TYR A 27 -13.53 -2.41 -19.63
CA TYR A 27 -12.13 -2.07 -19.86
C TYR A 27 -11.21 -2.86 -18.92
N TYR A 28 -10.23 -3.56 -19.45
CA TYR A 28 -9.41 -4.51 -18.68
C TYR A 28 -8.75 -3.89 -17.43
N LYS A 29 -8.28 -2.63 -17.49
CA LYS A 29 -7.70 -1.95 -16.32
C LYS A 29 -8.71 -1.75 -15.20
N ASN A 30 -9.92 -1.33 -15.55
CA ASN A 30 -10.98 -1.11 -14.59
C ASN A 30 -11.47 -2.44 -14.01
N GLN A 31 -11.56 -3.48 -14.83
CA GLN A 31 -11.93 -4.81 -14.37
C GLN A 31 -10.91 -5.37 -13.38
N ILE A 32 -9.62 -5.28 -13.68
CA ILE A 32 -8.56 -5.71 -12.76
C ILE A 32 -8.62 -4.88 -11.47
N LYS A 33 -8.68 -3.54 -11.59
CA LYS A 33 -8.71 -2.65 -10.42
C LYS A 33 -9.90 -2.93 -9.49
N THR A 34 -11.05 -3.27 -10.04
CA THR A 34 -12.30 -3.41 -9.26
C THR A 34 -12.49 -4.81 -8.70
N TYR A 35 -12.12 -5.84 -9.46
CA TYR A 35 -12.52 -7.21 -9.15
C TYR A 35 -11.35 -8.14 -8.83
N SER A 36 -10.10 -7.79 -9.19
CA SER A 36 -8.97 -8.64 -8.87
C SER A 36 -8.58 -8.53 -7.40
N GLN A 37 -8.34 -9.68 -6.79
CA GLN A 37 -7.77 -9.78 -5.43
C GLN A 37 -6.26 -10.01 -5.45
N TYR A 38 -5.70 -10.37 -6.60
CA TYR A 38 -4.30 -10.80 -6.73
C TYR A 38 -3.48 -9.88 -7.63
N LEU A 39 -4.13 -9.11 -8.52
CA LEU A 39 -3.46 -8.29 -9.50
C LEU A 39 -3.77 -6.82 -9.28
N TYR A 40 -2.75 -6.00 -9.33
CA TYR A 40 -2.86 -4.55 -9.37
C TYR A 40 -2.30 -4.04 -10.68
N TRP A 41 -3.05 -3.14 -11.31
CA TRP A 41 -2.55 -2.47 -12.50
C TRP A 41 -1.67 -1.30 -12.07
N GLY A 42 -0.37 -1.37 -12.38
CA GLY A 42 0.57 -0.27 -12.19
C GLY A 42 0.47 0.81 -13.26
N SER A 43 1.34 1.79 -13.18
CA SER A 43 1.55 2.76 -14.25
C SER A 43 2.45 2.14 -15.33
N HIS A 44 2.16 2.45 -16.59
CA HIS A 44 3.06 2.13 -17.68
C HIS A 44 4.22 3.13 -17.75
N ASP A 45 5.37 2.66 -18.14
CA ASP A 45 6.48 3.52 -18.55
C ASP A 45 6.17 4.11 -19.93
N THR A 46 6.04 5.42 -20.00
CA THR A 46 5.72 6.15 -21.23
C THR A 46 6.80 6.01 -22.32
N ASN A 47 7.98 5.61 -21.93
CA ASN A 47 9.09 5.36 -22.86
C ASN A 47 9.17 3.91 -23.34
N ASN A 48 8.38 3.03 -22.76
CA ASN A 48 8.36 1.63 -23.14
C ASN A 48 7.53 1.43 -24.41
N ILE A 49 8.05 0.68 -25.36
CA ILE A 49 7.32 0.33 -26.59
C ILE A 49 6.03 -0.47 -26.33
N TYR A 50 5.95 -1.10 -25.18
CA TYR A 50 4.77 -1.86 -24.72
C TYR A 50 3.73 -0.99 -24.02
N ASP A 51 4.11 0.20 -23.58
CA ASP A 51 3.17 1.14 -22.99
C ASP A 51 2.46 1.93 -24.10
N ARG A 52 1.24 1.58 -24.33
CA ARG A 52 0.34 2.28 -25.25
C ARG A 52 -0.73 3.11 -24.55
N ASP A 53 -0.68 3.17 -23.25
CA ASP A 53 -1.56 4.02 -22.46
C ASP A 53 -1.15 5.49 -22.47
N SER A 54 0.10 5.77 -22.80
CA SER A 54 0.61 7.12 -22.98
C SER A 54 -0.06 7.88 -24.12
N ASN A 55 -0.81 7.17 -24.94
CA ASN A 55 -1.58 7.79 -26.00
C ASN A 55 -2.77 8.57 -25.42
N ALA A 56 -3.06 9.73 -26.01
CA ALA A 56 -4.15 10.63 -25.59
C ALA A 56 -5.52 9.96 -25.45
N SER A 57 -5.70 8.78 -26.02
CA SER A 57 -6.91 7.97 -25.91
C SER A 57 -6.97 7.09 -24.66
N GLY A 58 -5.96 7.09 -23.81
CA GLY A 58 -6.01 6.50 -22.48
C GLY A 58 -6.06 4.98 -22.43
N GLY A 59 -5.52 4.27 -23.38
CA GLY A 59 -5.44 2.82 -23.29
C GLY A 59 -5.04 2.10 -24.54
N PHE A 60 -4.83 0.81 -24.40
CA PHE A 60 -4.57 -0.05 -25.50
C PHE A 60 -5.67 0.06 -26.56
N GLY A 61 -5.31 0.41 -27.75
CA GLY A 61 -6.14 0.18 -28.92
C GLY A 61 -7.12 1.24 -29.32
N LEU A 62 -7.36 2.31 -28.57
CA LEU A 62 -8.20 3.41 -29.09
C LEU A 62 -7.55 4.13 -30.25
N SER A 63 -6.24 4.25 -30.25
CA SER A 63 -5.49 4.83 -31.38
C SER A 63 -5.13 3.82 -32.47
N GLY A 64 -5.53 2.59 -32.33
CA GLY A 64 -5.14 1.49 -33.24
C GLY A 64 -3.67 1.06 -33.18
N VAL A 65 -2.90 1.58 -32.23
CA VAL A 65 -1.47 1.33 -32.10
C VAL A 65 -1.16 0.51 -30.84
N ASN A 66 -1.92 -0.49 -30.56
CA ASN A 66 -1.62 -1.40 -29.49
C ASN A 66 -0.89 -2.63 -30.02
N ARG A 67 0.38 -2.69 -29.75
CA ARG A 67 1.23 -3.73 -30.31
C ARG A 67 1.11 -5.07 -29.57
N GLU A 68 0.91 -5.07 -28.25
CA GLU A 68 0.82 -6.31 -27.50
C GLU A 68 -0.37 -7.16 -27.92
N PHE A 69 -1.51 -6.52 -28.16
CA PHE A 69 -2.70 -7.23 -28.63
C PHE A 69 -2.75 -7.37 -30.15
N ASP A 70 -2.15 -6.46 -30.88
CA ASP A 70 -2.07 -6.53 -32.34
C ASP A 70 -1.13 -7.65 -32.80
N LEU A 71 -0.10 -7.96 -32.01
CA LEU A 71 0.79 -9.08 -32.21
C LEU A 71 0.07 -10.43 -32.23
N ILE A 72 -1.04 -10.54 -31.52
CA ILE A 72 -1.89 -11.73 -31.52
C ILE A 72 -2.65 -11.87 -32.85
N LYS A 73 -2.77 -10.78 -33.60
CA LYS A 73 -3.51 -10.73 -34.86
C LYS A 73 -2.65 -10.94 -36.11
N SER A 74 -1.37 -10.71 -36.02
CA SER A 74 -0.50 -10.61 -37.18
C SER A 74 0.78 -11.40 -37.00
N ASP A 75 1.02 -12.32 -37.88
CA ASP A 75 2.26 -13.12 -37.94
C ASP A 75 3.51 -12.26 -38.13
N GLN A 76 3.38 -11.19 -38.90
CA GLN A 76 4.50 -10.28 -39.16
C GLN A 76 4.92 -9.46 -37.95
N SER A 77 3.98 -9.16 -37.09
CA SER A 77 4.25 -8.43 -35.84
C SER A 77 5.01 -9.27 -34.83
N LEU A 78 4.78 -10.58 -34.83
CA LEU A 78 5.51 -11.51 -33.96
C LEU A 78 6.96 -11.68 -34.41
N ASN A 79 7.23 -11.66 -35.73
CA ASN A 79 8.57 -11.74 -36.24
C ASN A 79 9.43 -10.52 -35.94
N ASN A 80 8.81 -9.35 -35.74
CA ASN A 80 9.50 -8.13 -35.31
C ASN A 80 9.75 -8.07 -33.79
N LEU A 81 9.24 -9.03 -33.06
CA LEU A 81 9.50 -9.24 -31.64
C LEU A 81 10.61 -10.27 -31.39
N ASP A 82 11.41 -10.59 -32.39
CA ASP A 82 12.69 -11.21 -32.16
C ASP A 82 13.51 -10.28 -31.25
N ASP A 83 13.24 -10.43 -29.98
CA ASP A 83 14.02 -9.83 -28.92
C ASP A 83 15.41 -10.48 -28.99
N PRO A 84 16.45 -9.71 -29.33
CA PRO A 84 17.81 -10.23 -29.37
C PRO A 84 18.28 -10.70 -27.99
N THR A 85 17.52 -10.43 -26.93
CA THR A 85 17.79 -10.89 -25.57
C THR A 85 17.15 -12.24 -25.25
N GLY A 86 16.31 -12.80 -26.13
CA GLY A 86 15.65 -14.09 -25.94
C GLY A 86 14.66 -14.13 -24.75
N LEU A 87 14.27 -12.97 -24.23
CA LEU A 87 13.37 -12.84 -23.07
C LEU A 87 11.90 -12.68 -23.46
N ASN A 88 11.60 -12.66 -24.76
CA ASN A 88 10.23 -12.51 -25.21
C ASN A 88 9.51 -13.86 -25.30
N PRO A 89 8.59 -14.18 -24.36
CA PRO A 89 7.83 -15.42 -24.41
C PRO A 89 6.83 -15.48 -25.59
N LEU A 90 6.72 -14.39 -26.37
CA LEU A 90 5.82 -14.27 -27.50
C LEU A 90 6.42 -14.74 -28.83
N ALA A 91 7.70 -15.09 -28.87
CA ALA A 91 8.38 -15.63 -30.02
C ALA A 91 7.92 -17.08 -30.35
N VAL A 92 6.67 -17.40 -30.18
CA VAL A 92 6.07 -18.60 -30.70
C VAL A 92 5.53 -18.28 -32.10
N PRO A 93 6.06 -18.90 -33.18
CA PRO A 93 5.55 -18.66 -34.50
C PRO A 93 4.08 -19.06 -34.55
N LEU A 94 3.18 -18.11 -34.58
CA LEU A 94 1.79 -18.36 -34.88
C LEU A 94 1.62 -18.50 -36.40
N VAL A 95 2.11 -19.59 -36.91
CA VAL A 95 1.95 -19.88 -38.34
C VAL A 95 0.48 -20.08 -38.66
N GLY A 96 -0.12 -19.12 -39.34
CA GLY A 96 -1.35 -19.31 -40.10
C GLY A 96 -2.67 -19.08 -39.38
N THR A 97 -2.72 -18.54 -38.16
CA THR A 97 -3.99 -18.26 -37.48
C THR A 97 -4.12 -16.82 -37.07
N LYS A 98 -4.85 -16.06 -37.84
CA LYS A 98 -5.25 -14.70 -37.45
C LYS A 98 -6.07 -14.74 -36.16
N GLY A 99 -5.55 -14.13 -35.13
CA GLY A 99 -6.40 -13.59 -34.08
C GLY A 99 -6.69 -14.44 -32.86
N ARG A 100 -6.07 -15.60 -32.64
CA ARG A 100 -6.29 -16.38 -31.40
C ARG A 100 -5.01 -17.06 -30.95
N ALA A 101 -4.36 -16.42 -29.97
CA ALA A 101 -3.24 -17.02 -29.27
C ALA A 101 -3.50 -17.04 -27.77
N THR A 102 -2.98 -18.07 -27.10
CA THR A 102 -2.90 -18.10 -25.65
C THR A 102 -1.53 -17.61 -25.23
N LEU A 103 -1.47 -16.51 -24.54
CA LEU A 103 -0.25 -15.97 -23.96
C LEU A 103 -0.14 -16.43 -22.50
N ARG A 104 1.06 -16.85 -22.11
CA ARG A 104 1.37 -17.23 -20.74
C ARG A 104 2.55 -16.39 -20.27
N PHE A 105 2.34 -15.68 -19.19
CA PHE A 105 3.38 -14.89 -18.56
C PHE A 105 3.58 -15.36 -17.12
N ALA A 106 4.84 -15.48 -16.72
CA ALA A 106 5.21 -15.62 -15.32
C ALA A 106 5.61 -14.24 -14.80
N LEU A 107 4.98 -13.79 -13.73
CA LEU A 107 5.43 -12.59 -13.03
C LEU A 107 6.76 -12.88 -12.35
N GLN A 108 7.77 -12.06 -12.63
CA GLN A 108 9.13 -12.21 -12.12
C GLN A 108 9.66 -10.86 -11.65
N GLY A 109 10.71 -10.89 -10.81
CA GLY A 109 11.41 -9.68 -10.39
C GLY A 109 10.63 -8.82 -9.40
N GLY A 110 9.63 -9.40 -8.72
CA GLY A 110 8.98 -8.70 -7.61
C GLY A 110 9.98 -8.36 -6.52
N VAL A 111 9.94 -7.12 -6.04
CA VAL A 111 10.77 -6.63 -4.94
C VAL A 111 9.85 -6.07 -3.86
N ASP A 112 10.08 -6.49 -2.64
CA ASP A 112 9.34 -5.94 -1.50
C ASP A 112 9.71 -4.47 -1.28
N GLY A 113 8.73 -3.59 -1.33
CA GLY A 113 8.89 -2.15 -1.15
C GLY A 113 8.90 -1.71 0.32
N TYR A 114 9.79 -2.29 1.14
CA TYR A 114 9.86 -1.93 2.57
C TYR A 114 10.38 -0.51 2.84
N THR A 115 11.00 0.12 1.85
CA THR A 115 11.51 1.49 1.98
C THR A 115 10.58 2.46 1.29
N ILE A 116 9.77 3.14 2.07
CA ILE A 116 8.84 4.16 1.57
C ILE A 116 9.49 5.53 1.74
N SER A 117 9.50 6.34 0.69
CA SER A 117 10.00 7.72 0.77
C SER A 117 9.05 8.61 1.58
N ARG A 118 9.62 9.66 2.24
CA ARG A 118 8.84 10.63 3.01
C ARG A 118 7.68 11.24 2.19
N PRO A 119 7.87 11.74 0.96
CA PRO A 119 6.77 12.31 0.20
C PRO A 119 5.62 11.34 -0.04
N ASN A 120 5.92 10.07 -0.31
CA ASN A 120 4.91 9.06 -0.56
C ASN A 120 4.07 8.75 0.68
N ILE A 121 4.72 8.62 1.86
CA ILE A 121 4.00 8.35 3.09
C ILE A 121 3.14 9.54 3.52
N LEU A 122 3.65 10.79 3.41
CA LEU A 122 2.87 11.99 3.71
C LEU A 122 1.70 12.14 2.74
N GLY A 123 1.92 11.88 1.44
CA GLY A 123 0.84 11.89 0.44
C GLY A 123 -0.25 10.86 0.74
N ALA A 124 0.13 9.66 1.22
CA ALA A 124 -0.84 8.65 1.62
C ALA A 124 -1.68 9.10 2.83
N TYR A 125 -1.07 9.69 3.86
CA TYR A 125 -1.82 10.23 4.99
C TYR A 125 -2.70 11.42 4.61
N SER A 126 -2.29 12.24 3.63
CA SER A 126 -3.09 13.37 3.15
C SER A 126 -4.44 12.98 2.55
N LEU A 127 -4.61 11.71 2.17
CA LEU A 127 -5.92 11.18 1.74
C LEU A 127 -6.97 11.21 2.86
N PHE A 128 -6.54 11.32 4.10
CA PHE A 128 -7.41 11.42 5.27
C PHE A 128 -7.75 12.88 5.67
N ASN A 129 -7.30 13.87 4.92
CA ASN A 129 -7.55 15.28 5.26
C ASN A 129 -9.04 15.66 5.20
N ASP A 130 -9.80 15.04 4.31
CA ASP A 130 -11.20 15.34 4.11
C ASP A 130 -12.09 14.51 5.04
N ALA A 131 -12.65 15.17 6.04
CA ALA A 131 -13.54 14.55 7.03
C ALA A 131 -14.92 14.21 6.47
N GLU A 132 -15.35 14.86 5.38
CA GLU A 132 -16.68 14.63 4.81
C GLU A 132 -16.72 13.36 3.97
N THR A 133 -15.63 13.09 3.24
CA THR A 133 -15.56 11.91 2.35
C THR A 133 -14.98 10.67 3.03
N VAL A 134 -14.11 10.86 4.03
CA VAL A 134 -13.43 9.75 4.71
C VAL A 134 -13.66 9.83 6.21
N GLN A 135 -14.53 8.98 6.74
CA GLN A 135 -14.80 8.88 8.17
C GLN A 135 -13.77 7.97 8.85
N ILE A 136 -13.06 8.49 9.84
CA ILE A 136 -12.07 7.77 10.64
C ILE A 136 -12.14 8.23 12.10
N ASP A 137 -11.96 7.31 13.03
CA ASP A 137 -11.88 7.61 14.47
C ASP A 137 -10.43 7.66 14.95
N TYR A 138 -9.55 6.84 14.35
CA TYR A 138 -8.15 6.72 14.77
C TYR A 138 -7.21 6.79 13.59
N ILE A 139 -6.09 7.51 13.77
CA ILE A 139 -4.95 7.51 12.85
C ILE A 139 -3.77 6.89 13.57
N ILE A 140 -3.29 5.76 13.06
CA ILE A 140 -2.14 5.04 13.63
C ILE A 140 -0.91 5.42 12.84
N MET A 141 0.13 5.92 13.51
CA MET A 141 1.38 6.29 12.86
C MET A 141 2.09 5.09 12.24
N GLY A 142 1.96 3.90 12.83
CA GLY A 142 2.73 2.74 12.43
C GLY A 142 4.23 2.88 12.75
N PRO A 143 5.13 2.18 12.04
CA PRO A 143 6.55 2.22 12.34
C PRO A 143 7.19 3.57 12.05
N SER A 144 8.28 3.86 12.76
CA SER A 144 9.14 5.01 12.45
C SER A 144 9.78 4.87 11.06
N MET A 145 10.21 5.98 10.49
CA MET A 145 10.95 5.99 9.23
C MET A 145 12.45 5.71 9.46
N ASN A 146 13.22 5.64 8.38
CA ASN A 146 14.65 5.33 8.44
C ASN A 146 15.48 6.42 9.12
N SER A 147 15.01 7.66 9.14
CA SER A 147 15.67 8.79 9.81
C SER A 147 14.77 9.43 10.87
N LEU A 148 15.39 10.04 11.87
CA LEU A 148 14.67 10.80 12.90
C LEU A 148 13.87 11.96 12.27
N ASN A 149 14.49 12.73 11.37
CA ASN A 149 13.85 13.88 10.73
C ASN A 149 12.62 13.47 9.90
N ASP A 150 12.69 12.35 9.18
CA ASP A 150 11.55 11.86 8.42
C ASP A 150 10.45 11.33 9.34
N THR A 151 10.83 10.72 10.46
CA THR A 151 9.89 10.26 11.49
C THR A 151 9.16 11.43 12.14
N ILE A 152 9.88 12.51 12.50
CA ILE A 152 9.31 13.74 13.02
C ILE A 152 8.34 14.36 12.00
N ALA A 153 8.75 14.49 10.75
CA ALA A 153 7.91 15.04 9.70
C ALA A 153 6.62 14.23 9.48
N LYS A 154 6.73 12.90 9.55
CA LYS A 154 5.58 11.99 9.48
C LYS A 154 4.63 12.21 10.67
N ALA A 155 5.17 12.25 11.88
CA ALA A 155 4.38 12.45 13.10
C ALA A 155 3.69 13.82 13.08
N GLN A 156 4.42 14.89 12.78
CA GLN A 156 3.86 16.24 12.67
C GLN A 156 2.74 16.34 11.63
N HIS A 157 2.91 15.67 10.49
CA HIS A 157 1.87 15.63 9.46
C HIS A 157 0.59 14.95 9.95
N ILE A 158 0.72 13.81 10.63
CA ILE A 158 -0.41 13.07 11.21
C ILE A 158 -1.11 13.88 12.30
N ILE A 159 -0.35 14.53 13.17
CA ILE A 159 -0.88 15.42 14.23
C ILE A 159 -1.64 16.57 13.57
N GLY A 160 -1.08 17.19 12.53
CA GLY A 160 -1.74 18.26 11.79
C GLY A 160 -3.07 17.85 11.18
N ILE A 161 -3.18 16.61 10.69
CA ILE A 161 -4.45 16.07 10.19
C ILE A 161 -5.47 15.95 11.35
N ALA A 162 -5.08 15.35 12.47
CA ALA A 162 -5.96 15.17 13.61
C ALA A 162 -6.43 16.53 14.18
N ASP A 163 -5.52 17.50 14.31
CA ASP A 163 -5.83 18.86 14.80
C ASP A 163 -6.74 19.63 13.84
N ALA A 164 -6.60 19.44 12.53
CA ALA A 164 -7.47 20.07 11.55
C ALA A 164 -8.87 19.46 11.54
N ARG A 165 -8.94 18.14 11.60
CA ARG A 165 -10.21 17.37 11.55
C ARG A 165 -11.00 17.47 12.85
N LYS A 166 -10.36 17.26 14.00
CA LYS A 166 -10.98 17.25 15.34
C LYS A 166 -12.01 16.15 15.59
N ASP A 167 -12.14 15.21 14.68
CA ASP A 167 -13.06 14.06 14.73
C ASP A 167 -12.32 12.72 14.90
N CYS A 168 -11.00 12.75 15.00
CA CYS A 168 -10.17 11.56 15.15
C CYS A 168 -9.01 11.78 16.12
N ILE A 169 -8.43 10.68 16.60
CA ILE A 169 -7.29 10.68 17.51
C ILE A 169 -6.09 10.03 16.81
N ALA A 170 -4.94 10.70 16.87
CA ALA A 170 -3.68 10.19 16.35
C ALA A 170 -2.89 9.45 17.44
N PHE A 171 -2.33 8.30 17.11
CA PHE A 171 -1.48 7.49 17.99
C PHE A 171 -0.05 7.49 17.45
N ILE A 172 0.88 8.04 18.22
CA ILE A 172 2.25 8.35 17.84
C ILE A 172 3.22 7.61 18.75
N SER A 173 4.19 6.89 18.14
CA SER A 173 5.30 6.24 18.84
C SER A 173 6.62 6.98 18.58
N PRO A 174 7.63 6.82 19.45
CA PRO A 174 8.94 7.45 19.27
C PRO A 174 9.72 6.85 18.10
N TYR A 175 10.84 7.50 17.78
CA TYR A 175 11.78 6.98 16.79
C TYR A 175 12.42 5.66 17.29
N ARG A 176 12.37 4.62 16.45
CA ARG A 176 12.78 3.26 16.83
C ARG A 176 14.20 3.20 17.41
N ALA A 177 15.15 3.89 16.79
CA ALA A 177 16.54 3.83 17.21
C ALA A 177 16.82 4.53 18.56
N ASP A 178 15.90 5.36 19.04
CA ASP A 178 16.01 6.00 20.35
C ASP A 178 15.57 5.09 21.50
N VAL A 179 14.82 4.04 21.19
CA VAL A 179 14.25 3.11 22.17
C VAL A 179 14.87 1.71 22.05
N VAL A 180 14.86 1.16 20.83
CA VAL A 180 15.29 -0.24 20.59
C VAL A 180 16.80 -0.33 20.53
N GLY A 181 17.36 -1.23 21.36
CA GLY A 181 18.80 -1.50 21.41
C GLY A 181 19.59 -0.49 22.27
N GLN A 182 18.92 0.39 22.99
CA GLN A 182 19.58 1.33 23.91
C GLN A 182 19.81 0.65 25.27
N PRO A 183 21.04 0.63 25.78
CA PRO A 183 21.37 -0.07 27.03
C PRO A 183 20.94 0.69 28.28
N ASN A 184 20.71 2.00 28.18
CA ASN A 184 20.45 2.86 29.30
C ASN A 184 19.04 3.45 29.24
N THR A 185 18.23 3.15 30.26
CA THR A 185 16.85 3.62 30.36
C THR A 185 16.76 5.16 30.44
N SER A 186 17.70 5.83 31.12
CA SER A 186 17.67 7.30 31.19
C SER A 186 17.87 7.94 29.82
N THR A 187 18.71 7.33 28.98
CA THR A 187 18.91 7.78 27.58
C THR A 187 17.66 7.59 26.76
N ILE A 188 16.95 6.47 26.93
CA ILE A 188 15.66 6.21 26.25
C ILE A 188 14.64 7.30 26.63
N VAL A 189 14.52 7.59 27.93
CA VAL A 189 13.60 8.63 28.42
C VAL A 189 13.96 9.99 27.85
N SER A 190 15.23 10.41 27.95
CA SER A 190 15.65 11.74 27.45
C SER A 190 15.39 11.89 25.94
N ARG A 191 15.74 10.89 25.14
CA ARG A 191 15.50 10.94 23.69
C ARG A 191 14.01 10.90 23.32
N SER A 192 13.21 10.15 24.06
CA SER A 192 11.76 10.14 23.86
C SER A 192 11.14 11.49 24.18
N VAL A 193 11.57 12.13 25.27
CA VAL A 193 11.12 13.50 25.61
C VAL A 193 11.54 14.49 24.53
N GLU A 194 12.82 14.48 24.13
CA GLU A 194 13.31 15.35 23.05
C GLU A 194 12.55 15.16 21.73
N TYR A 195 12.17 13.93 21.41
CA TYR A 195 11.36 13.64 20.23
C TYR A 195 9.95 14.25 20.36
N PHE A 196 9.25 14.02 21.49
CA PHE A 196 7.91 14.53 21.68
C PHE A 196 7.85 16.05 21.82
N ASP A 197 8.87 16.68 22.41
CA ASP A 197 8.98 18.13 22.49
C ASP A 197 9.03 18.80 21.10
N GLN A 198 9.59 18.10 20.09
CA GLN A 198 9.62 18.58 18.71
C GLN A 198 8.27 18.47 18.00
N LEU A 199 7.37 17.64 18.49
CA LEU A 199 6.07 17.44 17.85
C LEU A 199 5.02 18.48 18.29
N GLY A 200 5.24 19.12 19.43
CA GLY A 200 4.30 20.03 20.04
C GLY A 200 3.18 19.31 20.80
N SER A 201 2.29 20.08 21.40
CA SER A 201 1.14 19.58 22.16
C SER A 201 -0.12 19.61 21.31
N SER A 202 -0.91 18.55 21.38
CA SER A 202 -2.21 18.44 20.73
C SER A 202 -3.21 17.72 21.64
N SER A 203 -4.45 18.17 21.66
CA SER A 203 -5.54 17.50 22.36
C SER A 203 -6.07 16.28 21.61
N TYR A 204 -5.67 16.08 20.38
CA TYR A 204 -6.11 15.01 19.49
C TYR A 204 -5.03 13.95 19.25
N THR A 205 -4.01 13.91 20.13
CA THR A 205 -2.88 13.00 19.94
C THR A 205 -2.55 12.27 21.25
N VAL A 206 -2.30 10.97 21.11
CA VAL A 206 -1.79 10.11 22.17
C VAL A 206 -0.37 9.69 21.83
N PHE A 207 0.54 9.91 22.78
CA PHE A 207 1.93 9.46 22.66
C PHE A 207 2.13 8.20 23.50
N ASP A 208 2.72 7.17 22.88
CA ASP A 208 3.31 6.02 23.58
C ASP A 208 4.85 6.14 23.56
N ASN A 209 5.53 5.41 24.42
CA ASN A 209 6.99 5.51 24.53
C ASN A 209 7.71 4.20 24.28
N ASN A 210 7.04 3.19 23.71
CA ASN A 210 7.65 1.86 23.69
C ASN A 210 7.49 1.10 22.37
N TYR A 211 8.32 0.06 22.25
CA TYR A 211 8.27 -0.96 21.23
C TYR A 211 8.14 -2.32 21.89
N LYS A 212 7.27 -3.16 21.38
CA LYS A 212 7.15 -4.55 21.82
C LYS A 212 7.96 -5.48 20.91
N TYR A 213 8.53 -6.53 21.50
CA TYR A 213 9.25 -7.57 20.78
C TYR A 213 8.34 -8.78 20.63
N ILE A 214 7.95 -9.10 19.39
CA ILE A 214 7.02 -10.17 19.09
C ILE A 214 7.57 -11.13 18.05
N TYR A 215 7.08 -12.36 18.09
CA TYR A 215 7.37 -13.37 17.09
C TYR A 215 6.41 -13.23 15.90
N ASP A 216 6.97 -13.00 14.71
CA ASP A 216 6.25 -13.02 13.44
C ASP A 216 6.23 -14.46 12.90
N LYS A 217 5.12 -15.15 13.15
CA LYS A 217 4.95 -16.57 12.80
C LYS A 217 4.92 -16.82 11.28
N TYR A 218 4.70 -15.80 10.47
CA TYR A 218 4.62 -15.93 9.01
C TYR A 218 6.00 -15.91 8.36
N ASN A 219 6.92 -15.15 8.96
CA ASN A 219 8.29 -15.01 8.46
C ASN A 219 9.32 -15.72 9.35
N ASP A 220 8.88 -16.36 10.42
CA ASP A 220 9.75 -17.07 11.39
C ASP A 220 10.85 -16.17 11.97
N VAL A 221 10.50 -14.95 12.35
CA VAL A 221 11.44 -13.96 12.89
C VAL A 221 10.82 -13.18 14.03
N TYR A 222 11.66 -12.73 14.96
CA TYR A 222 11.24 -11.76 15.98
C TYR A 222 11.41 -10.34 15.48
N ARG A 223 10.42 -9.51 15.74
CA ARG A 223 10.41 -8.10 15.32
C ARG A 223 10.04 -7.16 16.46
N TYR A 224 10.66 -5.99 16.46
CA TYR A 224 10.22 -4.88 17.28
C TYR A 224 9.15 -4.09 16.50
N ILE A 225 7.97 -3.95 17.09
CA ILE A 225 6.88 -3.14 16.55
C ILE A 225 6.48 -2.05 17.53
N PRO A 226 6.10 -0.85 17.05
CA PRO A 226 5.68 0.24 17.93
C PRO A 226 4.35 -0.08 18.60
N CYS A 227 4.13 0.49 19.79
CA CYS A 227 2.91 0.24 20.58
C CYS A 227 1.71 1.11 20.16
N ASN A 228 1.85 2.03 19.17
CA ASN A 228 0.74 2.90 18.77
C ASN A 228 -0.52 2.13 18.31
N GLY A 229 -0.36 1.02 17.61
CA GLY A 229 -1.48 0.17 17.23
C GLY A 229 -2.14 -0.53 18.41
N ASP A 230 -1.34 -0.96 19.40
CA ASP A 230 -1.87 -1.59 20.61
C ASP A 230 -2.63 -0.57 21.48
N MET A 231 -2.12 0.66 21.58
CA MET A 231 -2.80 1.74 22.28
C MET A 231 -4.13 2.09 21.64
N ALA A 232 -4.18 2.20 20.31
CA ALA A 232 -5.43 2.39 19.57
C ALA A 232 -6.42 1.24 19.81
N GLY A 233 -5.94 -0.01 19.75
CA GLY A 233 -6.75 -1.20 20.02
C GLY A 233 -7.28 -1.25 21.43
N LEU A 234 -6.50 -0.81 22.41
CA LEU A 234 -6.91 -0.75 23.81
C LEU A 234 -8.00 0.31 24.05
N VAL A 235 -7.85 1.49 23.45
CA VAL A 235 -8.85 2.56 23.50
C VAL A 235 -10.14 2.07 22.84
N LEU A 236 -10.05 1.48 21.64
CA LEU A 236 -11.22 0.93 20.95
C LEU A 236 -11.93 -0.15 21.78
N SER A 237 -11.17 -1.09 22.34
CA SER A 237 -11.72 -2.15 23.18
C SER A 237 -12.45 -1.59 24.41
N THR A 238 -11.90 -0.53 25.01
CA THR A 238 -12.52 0.14 26.15
C THR A 238 -13.82 0.84 25.74
N THR A 239 -13.81 1.53 24.61
CA THR A 239 -15.00 2.22 24.06
C THR A 239 -16.12 1.25 23.71
N LEU A 240 -15.79 0.08 23.17
CA LEU A 240 -16.78 -0.94 22.80
C LEU A 240 -17.38 -1.69 24.01
N ASN A 241 -16.60 -1.90 25.07
CA ASN A 241 -17.02 -2.67 26.24
C ASN A 241 -17.55 -1.80 27.40
N GLN A 242 -17.29 -0.53 27.35
CA GLN A 242 -17.72 0.46 28.34
C GLN A 242 -18.15 1.75 27.61
N GLU A 243 -17.90 2.90 28.24
CA GLU A 243 -18.26 4.18 27.65
C GLU A 243 -17.01 4.92 27.10
N PRO A 244 -17.15 5.78 26.11
CA PRO A 244 -16.01 6.47 25.47
C PRO A 244 -15.12 7.29 26.41
N TRP A 245 -15.67 7.75 27.52
CA TRP A 245 -14.93 8.54 28.52
C TRP A 245 -14.16 7.70 29.55
N PHE A 246 -14.31 6.38 29.53
CA PHE A 246 -13.54 5.53 30.42
C PHE A 246 -12.08 5.48 30.01
N SER A 247 -11.19 5.61 31.01
CA SER A 247 -9.75 5.42 30.76
C SER A 247 -9.46 3.99 30.32
N PRO A 248 -8.71 3.78 29.27
CA PRO A 248 -8.22 2.46 28.88
C PRO A 248 -7.20 1.89 29.87
N ALA A 249 -6.54 2.73 30.66
CA ALA A 249 -5.59 2.30 31.70
C ALA A 249 -6.31 1.86 32.98
N GLY A 250 -5.67 0.97 33.73
CA GLY A 250 -6.15 0.48 35.03
C GLY A 250 -5.86 -0.99 35.28
N PHE A 251 -5.99 -1.43 36.53
CA PHE A 251 -5.64 -2.80 36.96
C PHE A 251 -6.40 -3.90 36.23
N ASN A 252 -7.62 -3.63 35.82
CA ASN A 252 -8.47 -4.59 35.11
C ASN A 252 -8.56 -4.32 33.61
N ARG A 253 -7.90 -3.28 33.13
CA ARG A 253 -7.87 -2.83 31.74
C ARG A 253 -6.43 -2.50 31.38
N GLY A 254 -5.99 -2.68 30.19
CA GLY A 254 -4.66 -2.28 29.75
C GLY A 254 -3.47 -2.91 30.48
N ASN A 255 -3.66 -4.02 31.16
CA ASN A 255 -2.55 -4.76 31.77
C ASN A 255 -1.72 -5.44 30.71
N LEU A 256 -0.40 -5.29 30.78
CA LEU A 256 0.53 -6.10 29.99
C LEU A 256 0.43 -7.55 30.43
N ARG A 257 0.19 -8.44 29.49
CA ARG A 257 0.17 -9.88 29.70
C ARG A 257 1.28 -10.53 28.91
N ASN A 258 2.00 -11.45 29.51
CA ASN A 258 3.12 -12.15 28.89
C ASN A 258 4.29 -11.22 28.46
N ALA A 259 4.58 -10.22 29.31
CA ALA A 259 5.71 -9.33 29.13
C ALA A 259 7.01 -9.98 29.67
#